data_6969c1f3b559560c30ab73244cebbbe3
#
_entry.id   6969c1f3b559560c30ab73244cebbbe3
#
_cell.length_a   1.000
_cell.length_b   1.000
_cell.length_c   1.000
_cell.angle_alpha   90.00
_cell.angle_beta   90.00
_cell.angle_gamma   90.00
#
_symmetry.space_group_name_H-M   'P 1'
#
loop_
_entity.id
_entity.type
_entity.pdbx_description
1 polymer ?
#
loop_
_entity_poly.entity_id
_entity_poly.type
_entity_poly.pdbx_seq_one_letter_code
_entity_poly.pdbx_strand_id
1 'polypeptide(L)'
;MRPEDVINLEAYPIVDHANPARTALIQRLKAELDEKQYVSLPDFIRPKAIEKAVADAEAARPHAYHNSSRRNCYLQRTGDPTLPDDHPRNIMMDASTRMLAYDRIPEDCPIKTLYHWEPVRQMVAEIVGSEKLYDNEDPCQPANLLCYEKGDRSAWHFDSVNAFTMTLMLQAPEAGGDFEMVPNTRSDDDQNFDYVRKVVTGKCPQDAVSVAREAGSLCIFRGCNSLHRVSP
;
A
#
# COMPACT_ATOMS: atom_id res chain seq x y z
N MET A 1 -6.28 21.95 4.38
CA MET A 1 -7.41 21.99 3.38
C MET A 1 -8.61 21.32 3.99
N ARG A 2 -9.85 21.66 3.55
CA ARG A 2 -11.03 20.91 3.99
C ARG A 2 -11.03 19.54 3.29
N PRO A 3 -11.57 18.48 3.91
CA PRO A 3 -11.59 17.15 3.29
C PRO A 3 -12.24 17.10 1.90
N GLU A 4 -13.31 17.89 1.70
CA GLU A 4 -14.03 17.99 0.43
C GLU A 4 -13.22 18.65 -0.70
N ASP A 5 -12.20 19.43 -0.31
CA ASP A 5 -11.25 20.04 -1.25
C ASP A 5 -10.10 19.08 -1.60
N VAL A 6 -9.91 18.01 -0.80
CA VAL A 6 -8.88 17.01 -0.99
C VAL A 6 -9.36 15.90 -1.92
N ILE A 7 -10.56 15.37 -1.71
CA ILE A 7 -11.08 14.19 -2.41
C ILE A 7 -11.94 14.60 -3.61
N ASN A 8 -11.86 13.81 -4.67
CA ASN A 8 -12.73 13.94 -5.84
C ASN A 8 -14.12 13.34 -5.57
N LEU A 9 -14.97 14.08 -4.87
CA LEU A 9 -16.31 13.62 -4.46
C LEU A 9 -17.29 13.46 -5.64
N GLU A 10 -16.96 13.99 -6.82
CA GLU A 10 -17.76 13.79 -8.04
C GLU A 10 -17.61 12.35 -8.54
N ALA A 11 -16.37 11.84 -8.54
CA ALA A 11 -16.09 10.46 -8.91
C ALA A 11 -16.37 9.47 -7.74
N TYR A 12 -16.19 9.93 -6.52
CA TYR A 12 -16.29 9.13 -5.28
C TYR A 12 -17.28 9.75 -4.29
N PRO A 13 -18.58 9.55 -4.47
CA PRO A 13 -19.63 10.18 -3.64
C PRO A 13 -19.75 9.52 -2.27
N ILE A 14 -18.68 9.54 -1.47
CA ILE A 14 -18.54 8.77 -0.23
C ILE A 14 -19.26 9.37 0.99
N VAL A 15 -19.70 10.63 0.91
CA VAL A 15 -20.25 11.36 2.05
C VAL A 15 -21.74 11.04 2.28
N ASP A 16 -22.51 10.96 1.22
CA ASP A 16 -23.95 10.73 1.31
C ASP A 16 -24.28 9.22 1.29
N HIS A 17 -24.56 8.66 2.45
CA HIS A 17 -24.88 7.25 2.62
C HIS A 17 -26.22 6.84 1.97
N ALA A 18 -27.12 7.78 1.72
CA ALA A 18 -28.40 7.53 1.05
C ALA A 18 -28.26 7.54 -0.49
N ASN A 19 -27.11 7.96 -1.00
CA ASN A 19 -26.87 8.04 -2.45
C ASN A 19 -26.70 6.64 -3.08
N PRO A 20 -27.57 6.22 -4.02
CA PRO A 20 -27.42 4.92 -4.70
C PRO A 20 -26.08 4.74 -5.42
N ALA A 21 -25.50 5.83 -5.95
CA ALA A 21 -24.19 5.78 -6.61
C ALA A 21 -23.07 5.39 -5.62
N ARG A 22 -23.15 5.83 -4.35
CA ARG A 22 -22.22 5.41 -3.29
C ARG A 22 -22.33 3.90 -3.05
N THR A 23 -23.55 3.41 -2.89
CA THR A 23 -23.78 1.98 -2.66
C THR A 23 -23.22 1.13 -3.79
N ALA A 24 -23.51 1.49 -5.03
CA ALA A 24 -23.01 0.80 -6.22
C ALA A 24 -21.46 0.87 -6.31
N LEU A 25 -20.85 2.01 -5.98
CA LEU A 25 -19.41 2.18 -5.94
C LEU A 25 -18.77 1.21 -4.93
N ILE A 26 -19.26 1.19 -3.68
CA ILE A 26 -18.73 0.31 -2.63
C ILE A 26 -18.85 -1.16 -3.01
N GLN A 27 -20.01 -1.58 -3.51
CA GLN A 27 -20.23 -2.97 -3.96
C GLN A 27 -19.25 -3.37 -5.06
N ARG A 28 -19.03 -2.51 -6.05
CA ARG A 28 -18.06 -2.75 -7.13
C ARG A 28 -16.63 -2.85 -6.60
N LEU A 29 -16.20 -1.90 -5.76
CA LEU A 29 -14.83 -1.88 -5.22
C LEU A 29 -14.57 -3.10 -4.31
N LYS A 30 -15.57 -3.49 -3.52
CA LYS A 30 -15.49 -4.70 -2.68
C LYS A 30 -15.37 -5.96 -3.54
N ALA A 31 -16.22 -6.12 -4.55
CA ALA A 31 -16.17 -7.27 -5.46
C ALA A 31 -14.80 -7.36 -6.17
N GLU A 32 -14.27 -6.23 -6.61
CA GLU A 32 -12.96 -6.16 -7.26
C GLU A 32 -11.82 -6.54 -6.29
N LEU A 33 -11.86 -6.06 -5.04
CA LEU A 33 -10.90 -6.44 -4.01
C LEU A 33 -10.96 -7.94 -3.69
N ASP A 34 -12.16 -8.50 -3.60
CA ASP A 34 -12.36 -9.91 -3.30
C ASP A 34 -11.85 -10.80 -4.46
N GLU A 35 -12.03 -10.39 -5.70
CA GLU A 35 -11.60 -11.12 -6.90
C GLU A 35 -10.09 -11.01 -7.13
N LYS A 36 -9.55 -9.77 -7.14
CA LYS A 36 -8.17 -9.50 -7.56
C LYS A 36 -7.18 -9.39 -6.41
N GLN A 37 -7.65 -9.32 -5.15
CA GLN A 37 -6.88 -9.04 -3.95
C GLN A 37 -6.31 -7.61 -3.90
N TYR A 38 -6.65 -6.77 -4.85
CA TYR A 38 -6.39 -5.33 -4.85
C TYR A 38 -7.50 -4.58 -5.59
N VAL A 39 -7.64 -3.31 -5.28
CA VAL A 39 -8.49 -2.37 -6.01
C VAL A 39 -7.79 -1.01 -6.08
N SER A 40 -7.88 -0.37 -7.24
CA SER A 40 -7.33 0.97 -7.46
C SER A 40 -8.46 1.97 -7.72
N LEU A 41 -8.37 3.12 -7.07
CA LEU A 41 -9.29 4.24 -7.21
C LEU A 41 -8.51 5.39 -7.88
N PRO A 42 -8.51 5.49 -9.22
CA PRO A 42 -7.81 6.55 -9.94
C PRO A 42 -8.42 7.92 -9.64
N ASP A 43 -7.62 8.98 -9.73
CA ASP A 43 -8.07 10.36 -9.49
C ASP A 43 -8.83 10.55 -8.16
N PHE A 44 -8.49 9.75 -7.14
CA PHE A 44 -9.14 9.83 -5.83
C PHE A 44 -8.86 11.17 -5.15
N ILE A 45 -7.65 11.70 -5.32
CA ILE A 45 -7.21 12.98 -4.77
C ILE A 45 -7.24 14.04 -5.87
N ARG A 46 -7.75 15.22 -5.54
CA ARG A 46 -7.78 16.37 -6.46
C ARG A 46 -6.38 16.92 -6.73
N PRO A 47 -6.09 17.42 -7.95
CA PRO A 47 -4.75 17.86 -8.35
C PRO A 47 -4.10 18.88 -7.38
N LYS A 48 -4.84 19.87 -6.91
CA LYS A 48 -4.30 20.88 -5.95
C LYS A 48 -3.89 20.28 -4.61
N ALA A 49 -4.58 19.24 -4.17
CA ALA A 49 -4.22 18.54 -2.93
C ALA A 49 -2.98 17.67 -3.15
N ILE A 50 -2.83 17.07 -4.34
CA ILE A 50 -1.61 16.36 -4.73
C ILE A 50 -0.42 17.31 -4.75
N GLU A 51 -0.54 18.46 -5.43
CA GLU A 51 0.53 19.47 -5.50
C GLU A 51 1.01 19.89 -4.11
N LYS A 52 0.06 20.17 -3.19
CA LYS A 52 0.41 20.52 -1.80
C LYS A 52 1.05 19.34 -1.07
N ALA A 53 0.51 18.13 -1.19
CA ALA A 53 1.06 16.96 -0.51
C ALA A 53 2.48 16.63 -0.99
N VAL A 54 2.76 16.78 -2.29
CA VAL A 54 4.11 16.62 -2.87
C VAL A 54 5.06 17.71 -2.33
N ALA A 55 4.63 18.98 -2.32
CA ALA A 55 5.45 20.06 -1.78
C ALA A 55 5.79 19.85 -0.30
N ASP A 56 4.81 19.42 0.51
CA ASP A 56 5.00 19.09 1.94
C ASP A 56 5.96 17.91 2.10
N ALA A 57 5.81 16.85 1.28
CA ALA A 57 6.68 15.68 1.28
C ALA A 57 8.13 16.02 0.90
N GLU A 58 8.33 16.84 -0.14
CA GLU A 58 9.66 17.29 -0.57
C GLU A 58 10.35 18.16 0.49
N ALA A 59 9.61 19.05 1.16
CA ALA A 59 10.15 19.86 2.24
C ALA A 59 10.58 18.99 3.46
N ALA A 60 9.84 17.90 3.73
CA ALA A 60 10.13 16.99 4.83
C ALA A 60 11.16 15.90 4.47
N ARG A 61 11.38 15.61 3.18
CA ARG A 61 12.25 14.53 2.67
C ARG A 61 13.67 14.49 3.29
N PRO A 62 14.35 15.62 3.61
CA PRO A 62 15.64 15.56 4.29
C PRO A 62 15.63 14.86 5.65
N HIS A 63 14.47 14.69 6.26
CA HIS A 63 14.26 14.00 7.53
C HIS A 63 13.82 12.53 7.36
N ALA A 64 13.74 12.03 6.12
CA ALA A 64 13.38 10.65 5.86
C ALA A 64 14.45 9.68 6.37
N TYR A 65 14.01 8.68 7.11
CA TYR A 65 14.88 7.60 7.56
C TYR A 65 15.15 6.63 6.39
N HIS A 66 16.41 6.50 6.01
CA HIS A 66 16.84 5.53 5.00
C HIS A 66 17.03 4.16 5.65
N ASN A 67 16.18 3.21 5.32
CA ASN A 67 16.25 1.83 5.74
C ASN A 67 16.80 0.95 4.62
N SER A 68 18.08 0.62 4.69
CA SER A 68 18.70 -0.41 3.85
C SER A 68 18.82 -1.68 4.65
N SER A 69 18.26 -2.77 4.17
CA SER A 69 18.21 -4.03 4.90
C SER A 69 18.16 -5.23 3.96
N ARG A 70 18.52 -6.38 4.50
CA ARG A 70 18.36 -7.67 3.84
C ARG A 70 17.37 -8.51 4.63
N ARG A 71 16.30 -8.98 3.95
CA ARG A 71 15.18 -9.67 4.58
C ARG A 71 14.66 -10.78 3.66
N ASN A 72 14.05 -11.80 4.26
CA ASN A 72 13.24 -12.74 3.49
C ASN A 72 11.84 -12.17 3.22
N CYS A 73 11.02 -12.90 2.45
CA CYS A 73 9.68 -12.45 2.11
C CYS A 73 8.68 -12.40 3.30
N TYR A 74 9.07 -12.89 4.46
CA TYR A 74 8.32 -12.78 5.73
C TYR A 74 8.87 -11.63 6.61
N LEU A 75 9.64 -10.71 6.05
CA LEU A 75 10.25 -9.55 6.70
C LEU A 75 11.27 -9.89 7.81
N GLN A 76 11.69 -11.15 7.90
CA GLN A 76 12.71 -11.57 8.87
C GLN A 76 14.11 -11.21 8.38
N ARG A 77 14.98 -10.77 9.29
CA ARG A 77 16.38 -10.40 9.01
C ARG A 77 17.35 -11.56 9.08
N THR A 78 16.88 -12.70 9.59
CA THR A 78 17.68 -13.93 9.71
C THR A 78 16.88 -15.09 9.13
N GLY A 79 17.60 -16.04 8.51
CA GLY A 79 17.00 -17.29 8.04
C GLY A 79 16.78 -18.26 9.20
N ASP A 80 16.22 -19.41 8.88
CA ASP A 80 15.98 -20.54 9.78
C ASP A 80 16.96 -21.67 9.42
N PRO A 81 17.99 -21.94 10.25
CA PRO A 81 19.00 -22.95 9.95
C PRO A 81 18.49 -24.39 10.00
N THR A 82 17.26 -24.62 10.45
CA THR A 82 16.61 -25.94 10.46
C THR A 82 15.94 -26.28 9.13
N LEU A 83 15.82 -25.28 8.23
CA LEU A 83 15.19 -25.41 6.92
C LEU A 83 16.25 -25.44 5.81
N PRO A 84 15.95 -26.03 4.64
CA PRO A 84 16.85 -26.02 3.48
C PRO A 84 17.22 -24.59 3.06
N ASP A 85 18.39 -24.41 2.45
CA ASP A 85 18.89 -23.10 1.99
C ASP A 85 17.95 -22.44 0.98
N ASP A 86 17.25 -23.23 0.16
CA ASP A 86 16.30 -22.75 -0.85
C ASP A 86 14.87 -22.56 -0.28
N HIS A 87 14.66 -22.76 1.00
CA HIS A 87 13.38 -22.47 1.63
C HIS A 87 13.11 -20.96 1.63
N PRO A 88 11.86 -20.46 1.36
CA PRO A 88 11.56 -19.03 1.29
C PRO A 88 12.01 -18.20 2.51
N ARG A 89 12.06 -18.79 3.70
CA ARG A 89 12.57 -18.14 4.92
C ARG A 89 14.10 -17.94 4.91
N ASN A 90 14.82 -18.64 4.02
CA ASN A 90 16.27 -18.56 3.89
C ASN A 90 16.70 -17.75 2.66
N ILE A 91 15.76 -17.42 1.76
CA ILE A 91 16.03 -16.56 0.60
C ILE A 91 16.00 -15.10 1.03
N MET A 92 17.18 -14.52 1.22
CA MET A 92 17.35 -13.15 1.68
C MET A 92 17.47 -12.19 0.50
N MET A 93 16.66 -11.13 0.49
CA MET A 93 16.59 -10.12 -0.58
C MET A 93 16.91 -8.74 -0.03
N ASP A 94 17.54 -7.91 -0.87
CA ASP A 94 17.87 -6.53 -0.51
C ASP A 94 16.64 -5.62 -0.67
N ALA A 95 16.41 -4.77 0.32
CA ALA A 95 15.41 -3.72 0.30
C ALA A 95 16.05 -2.39 0.71
N SER A 96 15.64 -1.31 0.05
CA SER A 96 16.08 0.06 0.33
C SER A 96 14.88 0.97 0.21
N THR A 97 14.51 1.62 1.30
CA THR A 97 13.36 2.50 1.35
C THR A 97 13.69 3.72 2.21
N ARG A 98 13.12 4.89 1.85
CA ARG A 98 13.19 6.10 2.66
C ARG A 98 11.80 6.41 3.17
N MET A 99 11.66 6.61 4.47
CA MET A 99 10.37 6.76 5.11
C MET A 99 10.35 7.97 6.05
N LEU A 100 9.32 8.78 5.92
CA LEU A 100 8.92 9.79 6.89
C LEU A 100 7.80 9.22 7.75
N ALA A 101 8.02 9.20 9.06
CA ALA A 101 6.99 8.84 10.01
C ALA A 101 5.92 9.94 10.11
N TYR A 102 4.75 9.59 10.61
CA TYR A 102 3.57 10.46 10.65
C TYR A 102 3.82 11.79 11.38
N ASP A 103 4.58 11.79 12.49
CA ASP A 103 4.93 12.99 13.27
C ASP A 103 5.78 13.99 12.49
N ARG A 104 6.42 13.56 11.38
CA ARG A 104 7.23 14.40 10.50
C ARG A 104 6.45 14.97 9.33
N ILE A 105 5.24 14.51 9.09
CA ILE A 105 4.33 15.06 8.10
C ILE A 105 3.72 16.36 8.65
N PRO A 106 3.72 17.49 7.90
CA PRO A 106 3.08 18.72 8.36
C PRO A 106 1.61 18.53 8.73
N GLU A 107 1.17 19.24 9.78
CA GLU A 107 -0.21 19.10 10.30
C GLU A 107 -1.29 19.50 9.29
N ASP A 108 -1.00 20.47 8.42
CA ASP A 108 -1.93 20.92 7.38
C ASP A 108 -1.79 20.17 6.06
N CYS A 109 -1.00 19.07 6.05
CA CYS A 109 -0.82 18.23 4.87
C CYS A 109 -2.13 17.52 4.51
N PRO A 110 -2.53 17.48 3.23
CA PRO A 110 -3.73 16.80 2.77
C PRO A 110 -3.80 15.32 3.18
N ILE A 111 -2.66 14.65 3.33
CA ILE A 111 -2.59 13.24 3.77
C ILE A 111 -3.16 13.07 5.18
N LYS A 112 -2.82 13.96 6.13
CA LYS A 112 -3.39 13.93 7.48
C LYS A 112 -4.88 14.21 7.47
N THR A 113 -5.32 15.19 6.65
CA THR A 113 -6.74 15.48 6.44
C THR A 113 -7.49 14.25 5.94
N LEU A 114 -6.94 13.55 4.95
CA LEU A 114 -7.51 12.31 4.41
C LEU A 114 -7.60 11.20 5.46
N TYR A 115 -6.51 10.97 6.19
CA TYR A 115 -6.41 9.90 7.17
C TYR A 115 -7.48 10.01 8.26
N HIS A 116 -7.71 11.21 8.80
CA HIS A 116 -8.66 11.43 9.89
C HIS A 116 -10.11 11.63 9.44
N TRP A 117 -10.38 11.67 8.14
CA TRP A 117 -11.72 11.93 7.67
C TRP A 117 -12.61 10.69 7.72
N GLU A 118 -13.63 10.76 8.57
CA GLU A 118 -14.54 9.64 8.84
C GLU A 118 -15.17 9.02 7.60
N PRO A 119 -15.65 9.77 6.58
CA PRO A 119 -16.20 9.17 5.36
C PRO A 119 -15.21 8.28 4.60
N VAL A 120 -13.91 8.58 4.60
CA VAL A 120 -12.87 7.72 4.01
C VAL A 120 -12.72 6.45 4.82
N ARG A 121 -12.63 6.54 6.13
CA ARG A 121 -12.52 5.39 7.03
C ARG A 121 -13.69 4.44 6.89
N GLN A 122 -14.92 4.99 6.81
CA GLN A 122 -16.14 4.20 6.57
C GLN A 122 -16.14 3.54 5.20
N MET A 123 -15.81 4.27 4.14
CA MET A 123 -15.66 3.72 2.79
C MET A 123 -14.70 2.52 2.79
N VAL A 124 -13.51 2.70 3.38
CA VAL A 124 -12.50 1.63 3.43
C VAL A 124 -13.01 0.44 4.24
N ALA A 125 -13.65 0.68 5.41
CA ALA A 125 -14.24 -0.39 6.21
C ALA A 125 -15.22 -1.25 5.41
N GLU A 126 -16.13 -0.62 4.68
CA GLU A 126 -17.13 -1.29 3.84
C GLU A 126 -16.48 -2.09 2.69
N ILE A 127 -15.46 -1.52 2.03
CA ILE A 127 -14.72 -2.19 0.94
C ILE A 127 -14.00 -3.44 1.45
N VAL A 128 -13.32 -3.35 2.59
CA VAL A 128 -12.56 -4.50 3.14
C VAL A 128 -13.44 -5.50 3.90
N GLY A 129 -14.72 -5.16 4.11
CA GLY A 129 -15.67 -6.03 4.82
C GLY A 129 -15.50 -5.99 6.34
N SER A 130 -14.97 -4.90 6.89
CA SER A 130 -14.85 -4.68 8.34
C SER A 130 -16.06 -3.90 8.86
N GLU A 131 -16.53 -4.22 10.05
CA GLU A 131 -17.60 -3.47 10.69
C GLU A 131 -17.17 -2.04 11.02
N LYS A 132 -15.92 -1.87 11.44
CA LYS A 132 -15.35 -0.57 11.81
C LYS A 132 -13.84 -0.57 11.71
N LEU A 133 -13.27 0.56 11.33
CA LEU A 133 -11.83 0.85 11.40
C LEU A 133 -11.59 1.94 12.43
N TYR A 134 -10.42 1.90 13.02
CA TYR A 134 -9.97 2.85 14.05
C TYR A 134 -8.71 3.56 13.59
N ASP A 135 -8.51 4.78 14.08
CA ASP A 135 -7.23 5.45 13.91
C ASP A 135 -6.14 4.72 14.72
N ASN A 136 -4.93 4.70 14.20
CA ASN A 136 -3.79 4.19 14.94
C ASN A 136 -3.39 5.21 16.02
N GLU A 137 -3.28 4.76 17.26
CA GLU A 137 -2.95 5.61 18.42
C GLU A 137 -1.43 5.88 18.56
N ASP A 138 -0.57 5.12 17.85
CA ASP A 138 0.88 5.39 17.85
C ASP A 138 1.14 6.70 17.09
N PRO A 139 1.82 7.69 17.69
CA PRO A 139 2.02 9.01 17.08
C PRO A 139 2.87 8.97 15.80
N CYS A 140 3.58 7.88 15.53
CA CYS A 140 4.48 7.74 14.38
C CYS A 140 3.90 6.89 13.25
N GLN A 141 2.85 6.11 13.50
CA GLN A 141 2.41 5.02 12.61
C GLN A 141 1.08 5.21 11.86
N PRO A 142 0.27 6.25 12.06
CA PRO A 142 -1.01 6.40 11.36
C PRO A 142 -0.86 6.33 9.84
N ALA A 143 0.13 7.03 9.29
CA ALA A 143 0.52 6.99 7.89
C ALA A 143 2.01 7.28 7.76
N ASN A 144 2.64 6.70 6.73
CA ASN A 144 4.04 6.95 6.41
C ASN A 144 4.16 7.47 4.98
N LEU A 145 5.08 8.39 4.74
CA LEU A 145 5.48 8.77 3.40
C LEU A 145 6.71 7.97 2.97
N LEU A 146 6.57 7.22 1.90
CA LEU A 146 7.69 6.51 1.27
C LEU A 146 8.25 7.37 0.13
N CYS A 147 9.53 7.73 0.23
CA CYS A 147 10.26 8.51 -0.76
C CYS A 147 11.28 7.58 -1.43
N TYR A 148 11.00 7.16 -2.65
CA TYR A 148 11.93 6.32 -3.41
C TYR A 148 12.88 7.16 -4.24
N GLU A 149 14.15 6.81 -4.23
CA GLU A 149 15.20 7.37 -5.10
C GLU A 149 15.72 6.27 -6.03
N LYS A 150 16.54 6.67 -7.01
CA LYS A 150 17.15 5.72 -7.95
C LYS A 150 17.84 4.57 -7.22
N GLY A 151 17.40 3.35 -7.49
CA GLY A 151 17.92 2.12 -6.88
C GLY A 151 17.22 1.69 -5.60
N ASP A 152 16.34 2.51 -5.04
CA ASP A 152 15.48 2.10 -3.94
C ASP A 152 14.44 1.08 -4.44
N ARG A 153 14.09 0.14 -3.59
CA ARG A 153 13.14 -0.93 -3.89
C ARG A 153 12.55 -1.51 -2.62
N SER A 154 11.37 -2.06 -2.71
CA SER A 154 10.82 -2.99 -1.72
C SER A 154 10.87 -4.39 -2.31
N ALA A 155 11.65 -5.29 -1.70
CA ALA A 155 11.74 -6.69 -2.15
C ALA A 155 10.40 -7.40 -2.01
N TRP A 156 10.23 -8.55 -2.68
CA TRP A 156 9.06 -9.41 -2.50
C TRP A 156 8.80 -9.69 -1.02
N HIS A 157 7.61 -9.37 -0.54
CA HIS A 157 7.23 -9.63 0.85
C HIS A 157 5.73 -9.80 1.00
N PHE A 158 5.37 -10.41 2.11
CA PHE A 158 4.03 -10.35 2.67
C PHE A 158 3.98 -9.24 3.72
N ASP A 159 2.85 -8.58 3.86
CA ASP A 159 2.56 -7.78 5.04
C ASP A 159 2.43 -8.67 6.28
N SER A 160 2.68 -8.13 7.47
CA SER A 160 2.77 -8.96 8.68
C SER A 160 1.41 -9.50 9.14
N VAL A 161 0.54 -8.62 9.64
CA VAL A 161 -0.74 -9.02 10.26
C VAL A 161 -1.93 -8.17 9.82
N ASN A 162 -1.72 -7.25 8.88
CA ASN A 162 -2.77 -6.35 8.44
C ASN A 162 -3.74 -7.06 7.51
N ALA A 163 -5.03 -7.00 7.79
CA ALA A 163 -6.06 -7.55 6.90
C ALA A 163 -6.06 -6.88 5.51
N PHE A 164 -5.55 -5.66 5.42
CA PHE A 164 -5.35 -4.91 4.18
C PHE A 164 -4.26 -3.86 4.37
N THR A 165 -3.73 -3.37 3.26
CA THR A 165 -2.84 -2.19 3.20
C THR A 165 -3.43 -1.18 2.24
N MET A 166 -3.29 0.10 2.58
CA MET A 166 -3.76 1.21 1.77
C MET A 166 -2.57 2.09 1.38
N THR A 167 -2.44 2.40 0.11
CA THR A 167 -1.39 3.29 -0.41
C THR A 167 -1.98 4.38 -1.28
N LEU A 168 -1.50 5.61 -1.09
CA LEU A 168 -1.83 6.75 -1.92
C LEU A 168 -0.61 7.14 -2.74
N MET A 169 -0.73 7.15 -4.06
CA MET A 169 0.33 7.61 -4.94
C MET A 169 0.29 9.13 -5.05
N LEU A 170 1.34 9.79 -4.58
CA LEU A 170 1.47 11.24 -4.69
C LEU A 170 2.18 11.65 -5.97
N GLN A 171 3.23 10.93 -6.34
CA GLN A 171 4.06 11.21 -7.50
C GLN A 171 4.45 9.89 -8.14
N ALA A 172 4.11 9.71 -9.40
CA ALA A 172 4.50 8.53 -10.17
C ALA A 172 6.02 8.55 -10.43
N PRO A 173 6.69 7.39 -10.46
CA PRO A 173 8.10 7.30 -10.84
C PRO A 173 8.28 7.68 -12.32
N GLU A 174 9.46 8.22 -12.67
CA GLU A 174 9.83 8.49 -14.07
C GLU A 174 10.17 7.20 -14.82
N ALA A 175 10.73 6.21 -14.11
CA ALA A 175 11.06 4.89 -14.64
C ALA A 175 11.23 3.89 -13.50
N GLY A 176 10.84 2.63 -13.73
CA GLY A 176 10.84 1.61 -12.68
C GLY A 176 9.83 1.91 -11.58
N GLY A 177 10.05 1.38 -10.39
CA GLY A 177 9.16 1.64 -9.23
C GLY A 177 7.78 1.03 -9.39
N ASP A 178 7.61 0.03 -10.25
CA ASP A 178 6.33 -0.63 -10.44
C ASP A 178 5.90 -1.37 -9.17
N PHE A 179 4.63 -1.20 -8.82
CA PHE A 179 4.02 -2.03 -7.80
C PHE A 179 3.56 -3.34 -8.43
N GLU A 180 4.25 -4.40 -8.11
CA GLU A 180 3.96 -5.73 -8.61
C GLU A 180 3.41 -6.61 -7.49
N MET A 181 2.42 -7.43 -7.83
CA MET A 181 1.73 -8.30 -6.88
C MET A 181 1.46 -9.68 -7.52
N VAL A 182 1.59 -10.73 -6.72
CA VAL A 182 1.12 -12.08 -7.05
C VAL A 182 -0.03 -12.40 -6.10
N PRO A 183 -1.28 -12.27 -6.55
CA PRO A 183 -2.46 -12.46 -5.72
C PRO A 183 -2.55 -13.89 -5.18
N ASN A 184 -3.09 -14.03 -3.96
CA ASN A 184 -3.36 -15.34 -3.34
C ASN A 184 -2.16 -16.30 -3.34
N THR A 185 -0.95 -15.78 -3.09
CA THR A 185 0.29 -16.58 -3.07
C THR A 185 0.27 -17.62 -1.94
N ARG A 186 -0.39 -17.29 -0.84
CA ARG A 186 -0.63 -18.18 0.30
C ARG A 186 -2.04 -17.96 0.87
N SER A 187 -2.46 -18.85 1.78
CA SER A 187 -3.67 -18.69 2.60
C SER A 187 -3.34 -18.85 4.07
N ASP A 188 -4.33 -18.70 4.94
CA ASP A 188 -4.17 -18.92 6.39
C ASP A 188 -3.85 -20.40 6.70
N ASP A 189 -4.38 -21.32 5.89
CA ASP A 189 -4.21 -22.77 6.06
C ASP A 189 -3.00 -23.34 5.30
N ASP A 190 -2.52 -22.66 4.25
CA ASP A 190 -1.40 -23.12 3.42
C ASP A 190 -0.43 -21.99 3.08
N GLN A 191 0.80 -22.11 3.60
CA GLN A 191 1.89 -21.18 3.30
C GLN A 191 2.46 -21.32 1.90
N ASN A 192 2.14 -22.39 1.17
CA ASN A 192 2.50 -22.64 -0.22
C ASN A 192 3.98 -22.38 -0.54
N PHE A 193 4.88 -22.89 0.31
CA PHE A 193 6.31 -22.57 0.28
C PHE A 193 6.97 -22.82 -1.08
N ASP A 194 6.54 -23.86 -1.81
CA ASP A 194 7.10 -24.15 -3.13
C ASP A 194 6.74 -23.08 -4.16
N TYR A 195 5.53 -22.55 -4.11
CA TYR A 195 5.12 -21.48 -5.01
C TYR A 195 5.75 -20.14 -4.60
N VAL A 196 5.74 -19.83 -3.29
CA VAL A 196 6.45 -18.65 -2.76
C VAL A 196 7.91 -18.64 -3.21
N ARG A 197 8.61 -19.79 -3.12
CA ARG A 197 9.98 -19.93 -3.60
C ARG A 197 10.12 -19.59 -5.09
N LYS A 198 9.21 -20.07 -5.93
CA LYS A 198 9.22 -19.77 -7.36
C LYS A 198 9.07 -18.29 -7.64
N VAL A 199 8.16 -17.61 -6.94
CA VAL A 199 7.94 -16.17 -7.08
C VAL A 199 9.18 -15.39 -6.67
N VAL A 200 9.70 -15.59 -5.45
CA VAL A 200 10.83 -14.82 -4.94
C VAL A 200 12.15 -15.08 -5.67
N THR A 201 12.26 -16.21 -6.36
CA THR A 201 13.42 -16.55 -7.23
C THR A 201 13.20 -16.18 -8.69
N GLY A 202 12.08 -15.55 -9.06
CA GLY A 202 11.80 -15.10 -10.42
C GLY A 202 11.52 -16.22 -11.41
N LYS A 203 11.05 -17.39 -10.95
CA LYS A 203 10.76 -18.56 -11.82
C LYS A 203 9.37 -18.53 -12.44
N CYS A 204 8.51 -17.61 -12.03
CA CYS A 204 7.15 -17.43 -12.56
C CYS A 204 6.80 -15.94 -12.73
N PRO A 205 7.57 -15.18 -13.52
CA PRO A 205 7.35 -13.73 -13.66
C PRO A 205 6.00 -13.38 -14.28
N GLN A 206 5.41 -14.29 -15.05
CA GLN A 206 4.11 -14.14 -15.70
C GLN A 206 2.93 -14.11 -14.70
N ASP A 207 3.14 -14.58 -13.46
CA ASP A 207 2.09 -14.60 -12.43
C ASP A 207 1.99 -13.26 -11.71
N ALA A 208 3.00 -12.39 -11.87
CA ALA A 208 2.99 -11.06 -11.30
C ALA A 208 2.13 -10.10 -12.14
N VAL A 209 1.23 -9.40 -11.48
CA VAL A 209 0.46 -8.31 -12.07
C VAL A 209 1.07 -6.97 -11.66
N SER A 210 1.25 -6.06 -12.62
CA SER A 210 1.59 -4.67 -12.33
C SER A 210 0.32 -3.90 -12.03
N VAL A 211 0.23 -3.35 -10.82
CA VAL A 211 -0.91 -2.53 -10.41
C VAL A 211 -0.63 -1.09 -10.78
N ALA A 212 -1.36 -0.57 -11.75
CA ALA A 212 -1.21 0.82 -12.18
C ALA A 212 -1.48 1.79 -11.02
N ARG A 213 -0.55 2.71 -10.78
CA ARG A 213 -0.63 3.73 -9.75
C ARG A 213 -0.26 5.08 -10.33
N GLU A 214 -1.26 5.84 -10.72
CA GLU A 214 -1.09 7.21 -11.15
C GLU A 214 -1.13 8.17 -9.96
N ALA A 215 -0.54 9.36 -10.10
CA ALA A 215 -0.60 10.36 -9.05
C ALA A 215 -2.06 10.68 -8.68
N GLY A 216 -2.38 10.66 -7.40
CA GLY A 216 -3.74 10.83 -6.89
C GLY A 216 -4.55 9.55 -6.78
N SER A 217 -4.03 8.39 -7.22
CA SER A 217 -4.73 7.12 -7.04
C SER A 217 -4.57 6.57 -5.63
N LEU A 218 -5.67 6.03 -5.09
CA LEU A 218 -5.70 5.25 -3.86
C LEU A 218 -5.76 3.77 -4.23
N CYS A 219 -4.87 2.96 -3.68
CA CYS A 219 -4.87 1.51 -3.85
C CYS A 219 -5.10 0.84 -2.49
N ILE A 220 -6.01 -0.14 -2.45
CA ILE A 220 -6.26 -1.01 -1.29
C ILE A 220 -5.94 -2.44 -1.72
N PHE A 221 -5.16 -3.18 -0.94
CA PHE A 221 -4.78 -4.55 -1.27
C PHE A 221 -4.58 -5.43 -0.04
N ARG A 222 -4.67 -6.75 -0.23
CA ARG A 222 -4.51 -7.77 0.81
C ARG A 222 -3.09 -8.35 0.77
N GLY A 223 -2.14 -7.62 1.36
CA GLY A 223 -0.72 -7.95 1.35
C GLY A 223 -0.33 -9.14 2.23
N CYS A 224 -1.16 -9.53 3.21
CA CYS A 224 -0.89 -10.70 4.07
C CYS A 224 -0.81 -12.01 3.28
N ASN A 225 -1.66 -12.19 2.29
CA ASN A 225 -1.79 -13.43 1.53
C ASN A 225 -1.27 -13.32 0.09
N SER A 226 -0.83 -12.14 -0.31
CA SER A 226 -0.33 -11.88 -1.65
C SER A 226 1.07 -11.28 -1.60
N LEU A 227 2.04 -11.95 -2.21
CA LEU A 227 3.38 -11.39 -2.37
C LEU A 227 3.30 -10.11 -3.20
N HIS A 228 4.01 -9.08 -2.75
CA HIS A 228 4.09 -7.82 -3.48
C HIS A 228 5.46 -7.17 -3.31
N ARG A 229 5.79 -6.27 -4.22
CA ARG A 229 7.04 -5.51 -4.20
C ARG A 229 6.90 -4.17 -4.89
N VAL A 230 7.89 -3.31 -4.69
CA VAL A 230 8.17 -2.16 -5.57
C VAL A 230 9.48 -2.47 -6.28
N SER A 231 9.45 -2.54 -7.62
CA SER A 231 10.61 -2.82 -8.44
C SER A 231 11.67 -1.70 -8.34
N PRO A 232 12.93 -1.95 -8.66
CA PRO A 232 13.96 -0.93 -8.73
C PRO A 232 13.67 0.12 -9.78
#